data_c5f7a6e1a83da4c451ba6cd7ed2074e8
#
_entry.id   c5f7a6e1a83da4c451ba6cd7ed2074e8
#
_cell.length_a   1.000
_cell.length_b   1.000
_cell.length_c   1.000
_cell.angle_alpha   90.00
_cell.angle_beta   90.00
_cell.angle_gamma   90.00
#
_symmetry.space_group_name_H-M   'P 1'
#
loop_
_entity.id
_entity.type
_entity.pdbx_description
1 polymer ?
#
loop_
_entity_poly.entity_id
_entity_poly.type
_entity_poly.pdbx_seq_one_letter_code
_entity_poly.pdbx_strand_id
1 'polypeptide(L)'
;MLLVRAIIRPEKTGIVMSELLAAGFPAITKMDVYGRGKQKGITVGDIHYDEIPKEMLLIVVNDEDKDDVVKVIMRAARTAPNGTYGDGRIFIS
;
A
#
# COMPACT_ATOMS: atom_id res chain seq x y z
N MET A 1 -15.78 -13.67 2.38
CA MET A 1 -14.53 -13.28 3.05
C MET A 1 -13.46 -13.04 2.00
N LEU A 2 -12.78 -11.91 2.08
CA LEU A 2 -11.78 -11.52 1.09
C LEU A 2 -10.46 -11.17 1.78
N LEU A 3 -9.36 -11.39 1.06
CA LEU A 3 -8.03 -10.96 1.48
C LEU A 3 -7.66 -9.69 0.69
N VAL A 4 -7.43 -8.61 1.40
CA VAL A 4 -6.90 -7.37 0.84
C VAL A 4 -5.40 -7.33 1.11
N ARG A 5 -4.62 -7.21 0.04
CA ARG A 5 -3.16 -7.06 0.13
C ARG A 5 -2.81 -5.69 -0.42
N ALA A 6 -2.22 -4.86 0.43
CA ALA A 6 -1.83 -3.50 0.05
C ALA A 6 -0.32 -3.35 0.18
N ILE A 7 0.33 -2.97 -0.90
CA ILE A 7 1.76 -2.67 -0.89
C ILE A 7 1.90 -1.16 -0.92
N ILE A 8 2.46 -0.58 0.13
CA ILE A 8 2.50 0.86 0.32
C ILE A 8 3.90 1.33 0.70
N ARG A 9 4.10 2.65 0.66
CA ARG A 9 5.35 3.26 1.13
C ARG A 9 5.50 3.04 2.64
N PRO A 10 6.70 2.67 3.13
CA PRO A 10 6.89 2.41 4.56
C PRO A 10 6.53 3.62 5.44
N GLU A 11 6.80 4.83 4.98
CA GLU A 11 6.48 6.04 5.74
C GLU A 11 4.98 6.30 5.87
N LYS A 12 4.16 5.59 5.09
CA LYS A 12 2.71 5.71 5.16
C LYS A 12 2.04 4.62 6.00
N THR A 13 2.78 3.59 6.39
CA THR A 13 2.21 2.44 7.12
C THR A 13 1.53 2.86 8.42
N GLY A 14 2.17 3.73 9.18
CA GLY A 14 1.60 4.18 10.45
C GLY A 14 0.26 4.87 10.29
N ILE A 15 0.14 5.79 9.35
CA ILE A 15 -1.11 6.50 9.13
C ILE A 15 -2.19 5.59 8.56
N VAL A 16 -1.82 4.68 7.65
CA VAL A 16 -2.78 3.71 7.09
C VAL A 16 -3.34 2.82 8.19
N MET A 17 -2.48 2.27 9.04
CA MET A 17 -2.92 1.41 10.14
C MET A 17 -3.79 2.17 11.14
N SER A 18 -3.43 3.41 11.43
CA SER A 18 -4.20 4.27 12.34
C SER A 18 -5.59 4.57 11.79
N GLU A 19 -5.68 4.89 10.51
CA GLU A 19 -6.96 5.16 9.85
C GLU A 19 -7.84 3.90 9.77
N LEU A 20 -7.22 2.74 9.50
CA LEU A 20 -7.95 1.48 9.50
C LEU A 20 -8.50 1.15 10.88
N LEU A 21 -7.71 1.37 11.92
CA LEU A 21 -8.17 1.18 13.30
C LEU A 21 -9.37 2.08 13.60
N ALA A 22 -9.29 3.36 13.22
CA ALA A 22 -10.37 4.32 13.43
C ALA A 22 -11.63 3.93 12.66
N ALA A 23 -11.48 3.28 11.51
CA ALA A 23 -12.61 2.81 10.71
C ALA A 23 -13.20 1.48 11.18
N GLY A 24 -12.61 0.86 12.21
CA GLY A 24 -13.12 -0.40 12.76
C GLY A 24 -12.43 -1.65 12.21
N PHE A 25 -11.26 -1.51 11.60
CA PHE A 25 -10.51 -2.63 11.01
C PHE A 25 -9.11 -2.74 11.66
N PRO A 26 -9.02 -3.21 12.92
CA PRO A 26 -7.76 -3.23 13.64
C PRO A 26 -6.85 -4.42 13.31
N ALA A 27 -7.40 -5.50 12.77
CA ALA A 27 -6.66 -6.75 12.57
C ALA A 27 -5.89 -6.71 11.27
N ILE A 28 -4.60 -6.42 11.35
CA ILE A 28 -3.73 -6.24 10.18
C ILE A 28 -2.43 -6.98 10.42
N THR A 29 -1.99 -7.73 9.41
CA THR A 29 -0.64 -8.31 9.39
C THR A 29 0.21 -7.47 8.45
N LYS A 30 1.39 -7.09 8.87
CA LYS A 30 2.30 -6.35 8.00
C LYS A 30 3.61 -7.09 7.85
N MET A 31 4.25 -6.92 6.68
CA MET A 31 5.57 -7.44 6.43
C MET A 31 6.35 -6.51 5.53
N ASP A 32 7.66 -6.48 5.72
CA ASP A 32 8.54 -5.70 4.87
C ASP A 32 8.75 -6.45 3.56
N VAL A 33 8.66 -5.73 2.44
CA VAL A 33 8.91 -6.28 1.13
C VAL A 33 9.77 -5.32 0.33
N TYR A 34 10.39 -5.83 -0.73
CA TYR A 34 11.17 -5.00 -1.64
C TYR A 34 10.53 -5.04 -3.00
N GLY A 35 10.17 -3.86 -3.50
CA GLY A 35 9.66 -3.72 -4.85
C GLY A 35 10.74 -3.33 -5.81
N ARG A 36 10.62 -3.78 -7.04
CA ARG A 36 11.48 -3.35 -8.13
C ARG A 36 10.62 -2.66 -9.15
N GLY A 37 10.92 -1.42 -9.42
CA GLY A 37 10.16 -0.64 -10.37
C GLY A 37 11.04 0.31 -11.15
N LYS A 38 10.48 0.86 -12.22
CA LYS A 38 11.17 1.84 -13.03
C LYS A 38 11.24 3.15 -12.26
N GLN A 39 12.45 3.60 -11.98
CA GLN A 39 12.67 4.87 -11.29
C GLN A 39 12.73 6.00 -12.29
N LYS A 40 12.02 7.08 -12.00
CA LYS A 40 12.07 8.30 -12.78
C LYS A 40 13.42 8.99 -12.53
N GLY A 41 14.14 9.29 -13.60
CA GLY A 41 15.40 10.01 -13.49
C GLY A 41 16.64 9.13 -13.40
N ILE A 42 16.49 7.82 -13.51
CA ILE A 42 17.64 6.92 -13.57
C ILE A 42 18.29 7.02 -14.94
N THR A 43 19.61 7.13 -14.95
CA THR A 43 20.40 7.35 -16.16
C THR A 43 20.29 6.18 -17.11
N VAL A 44 20.14 6.51 -18.37
CA VAL A 44 20.11 5.54 -19.45
C VAL A 44 21.53 5.12 -19.80
N GLY A 45 21.82 3.91 -19.64
CA GLY A 45 23.08 3.30 -19.99
C GLY A 45 22.88 1.84 -19.76
N ASP A 46 22.86 1.50 -18.51
CA ASP A 46 22.35 0.22 -18.07
C ASP A 46 20.99 0.45 -17.43
N ILE A 47 20.02 -0.38 -17.75
CA ILE A 47 18.72 -0.30 -17.11
C ILE A 47 18.85 -0.86 -15.71
N HIS A 48 18.95 0.02 -14.74
CA HIS A 48 18.96 -0.37 -13.34
C HIS A 48 17.58 -0.21 -12.76
N TYR A 49 17.08 -1.30 -12.19
CA TYR A 49 15.88 -1.27 -11.39
C TYR A 49 16.31 -1.38 -9.94
N ASP A 50 16.18 -0.31 -9.20
CA ASP A 50 16.51 -0.32 -7.78
C ASP A 50 15.45 -1.10 -7.02
N GLU A 51 15.90 -1.87 -6.03
CA GLU A 51 14.99 -2.47 -5.08
C GLU A 51 14.63 -1.42 -4.04
N ILE A 52 13.34 -1.16 -3.92
CA ILE A 52 12.81 -0.12 -3.04
C ILE A 52 12.08 -0.79 -1.89
N PRO A 53 12.37 -0.42 -0.63
CA PRO A 53 11.61 -0.96 0.49
C PRO A 53 10.17 -0.51 0.43
N LYS A 54 9.27 -1.44 0.63
CA LYS A 54 7.82 -1.24 0.74
C LYS A 54 7.32 -2.05 1.91
N GLU A 55 6.09 -1.80 2.32
CA GLU A 55 5.43 -2.65 3.29
C GLU A 55 4.16 -3.23 2.69
N MET A 56 3.90 -4.50 3.00
CA MET A 56 2.68 -5.16 2.59
C MET A 56 1.77 -5.31 3.81
N LEU A 57 0.55 -4.87 3.67
CA LEU A 57 -0.50 -5.06 4.66
C LEU A 57 -1.44 -6.14 4.17
N LEU A 58 -1.79 -7.07 5.06
CA LEU A 58 -2.71 -8.15 4.78
C LEU A 58 -3.89 -8.02 5.72
N ILE A 59 -5.09 -7.90 5.15
CA ILE A 59 -6.31 -7.67 5.91
C ILE A 59 -7.37 -8.62 5.38
N VAL A 60 -7.92 -9.45 6.25
CA VAL A 60 -9.07 -10.30 5.92
C VAL A 60 -10.33 -9.55 6.28
N VAL A 61 -11.22 -9.39 5.32
CA VAL A 61 -12.45 -8.62 5.51
C VAL A 61 -13.67 -9.38 5.02
N ASN A 62 -14.83 -9.01 5.53
CA ASN A 62 -16.08 -9.46 4.96
C ASN A 62 -16.29 -8.79 3.59
N ASP A 63 -17.05 -9.45 2.73
CA ASP A 63 -17.27 -8.95 1.37
C ASP A 63 -17.86 -7.54 1.37
N GLU A 64 -18.79 -7.25 2.30
CA GLU A 64 -19.44 -5.95 2.42
C GLU A 64 -18.50 -4.84 2.91
N ASP A 65 -17.39 -5.18 3.53
CA ASP A 65 -16.43 -4.19 4.08
C ASP A 65 -15.29 -3.85 3.13
N LYS A 66 -15.16 -4.60 2.05
CA LYS A 66 -14.03 -4.46 1.12
C LYS A 66 -13.87 -3.03 0.60
N ASP A 67 -14.96 -2.43 0.13
CA ASP A 67 -14.87 -1.09 -0.47
C ASP A 67 -14.46 -0.03 0.55
N ASP A 68 -14.93 -0.14 1.79
CA ASP A 68 -14.55 0.79 2.86
C ASP A 68 -13.06 0.66 3.19
N VAL A 69 -12.56 -0.57 3.30
CA VAL A 69 -11.14 -0.81 3.58
C VAL A 69 -10.26 -0.26 2.45
N VAL A 70 -10.62 -0.52 1.21
CA VAL A 70 -9.88 -0.03 0.04
C VAL A 70 -9.84 1.51 0.03
N LYS A 71 -10.98 2.15 0.28
CA LYS A 71 -11.04 3.62 0.31
C LYS A 71 -10.15 4.22 1.40
N VAL A 72 -10.16 3.62 2.58
CA VAL A 72 -9.31 4.09 3.69
C VAL A 72 -7.83 3.99 3.31
N ILE A 73 -7.42 2.84 2.77
CA ILE A 73 -6.03 2.62 2.39
C ILE A 73 -5.62 3.61 1.28
N MET A 74 -6.42 3.75 0.26
CA MET A 74 -6.11 4.65 -0.85
C MET A 74 -5.95 6.09 -0.38
N ARG A 75 -6.86 6.57 0.46
CA ARG A 75 -6.83 7.94 0.97
C ARG A 75 -5.61 8.18 1.87
N ALA A 76 -5.31 7.24 2.75
CA ALA A 76 -4.22 7.40 3.72
C ALA A 76 -2.85 7.20 3.10
N ALA A 77 -2.72 6.38 2.06
CA ALA A 77 -1.44 6.06 1.44
C ALA A 77 -1.00 7.08 0.38
N ARG A 78 -1.88 7.96 -0.05
CA ARG A 78 -1.54 8.97 -1.07
C ARG A 78 -0.50 9.95 -0.57
N THR A 79 0.45 10.27 -1.45
CA THR A 79 1.47 11.26 -1.14
C THR A 79 0.96 12.69 -1.34
N ALA A 80 0.04 12.89 -2.27
CA ALA A 80 -0.54 14.19 -2.60
C ALA A 80 -2.03 13.99 -2.90
N PRO A 81 -2.84 15.07 -3.04
CA PRO A 81 -4.27 14.92 -3.30
C PRO A 81 -4.60 14.02 -4.49
N ASN A 82 -3.75 14.04 -5.51
CA ASN A 82 -3.94 13.23 -6.71
C ASN A 82 -3.08 11.96 -6.74
N GLY A 83 -2.32 11.72 -5.66
CA GLY A 83 -1.39 10.60 -5.61
C GLY A 83 -0.08 10.88 -6.35
N THR A 84 0.90 10.04 -6.09
CA THR A 84 2.23 10.11 -6.71
C THR A 84 2.61 8.72 -7.19
N TYR A 85 3.40 8.67 -8.24
CA TYR A 85 3.89 7.41 -8.79
C TYR A 85 4.63 6.61 -7.70
N GLY A 86 4.26 5.36 -7.52
CA GLY A 86 4.86 4.51 -6.49
C GLY A 86 4.18 4.56 -5.13
N ASP A 87 3.02 5.22 -4.99
CA ASP A 87 2.28 5.24 -3.73
C ASP A 87 1.84 3.86 -3.27
N GLY A 88 1.54 2.97 -4.21
CA GLY A 88 1.25 1.60 -3.84
C GLY A 88 0.27 0.90 -4.77
N ARG A 89 -0.05 -0.33 -4.40
CA ARG A 89 -0.99 -1.17 -5.13
C ARG A 89 -1.83 -1.95 -4.13
N ILE A 90 -3.07 -2.23 -4.52
CA ILE A 90 -4.00 -3.02 -3.71
C ILE A 90 -4.48 -4.19 -4.56
N PHE A 91 -4.38 -5.39 -3.99
CA PHE A 91 -4.85 -6.62 -4.60
C PHE A 91 -5.94 -7.22 -3.70
N ILE A 92 -6.98 -7.75 -4.34
CA ILE A 92 -8.09 -8.38 -3.62
C ILE A 92 -8.26 -9.79 -4.16
N SER A 93 -8.33 -10.73 -3.26
CA SER A 93 -8.54 -12.13 -3.63
C SER A 93 -9.43 -12.90 -2.64
#